data_bf9aa77adfcadffe308573d91cf9e094
#
_entry.id   bf9aa77adfcadffe308573d91cf9e094
#
_cell.length_a   1.000
_cell.length_b   1.000
_cell.length_c   1.000
_cell.angle_alpha   90.00
_cell.angle_beta   90.00
_cell.angle_gamma   90.00
#
_symmetry.space_group_name_H-M   'P 1'
#
loop_
_entity.id
_entity.type
_entity.pdbx_description
1 polymer ?
#
loop_
_entity_poly.entity_id
_entity_poly.type
_entity_poly.pdbx_seq_one_letter_code
_entity_poly.pdbx_strand_id
1 'polypeptide(L)'
;MAELIRAEHLTRHFRIGGTLARSTLHAVDDVSFTIGEREIVALAGESGSGKSTVARLLARVYQPTSGQILFEGKPLSKIRSRKDALAYSARAPMVFQDPFSSLHPVFKVSHGVLRALKLHRPELSAAERQAEAERVFEIVGLGVGMLNRYPHELSGGQRQRVGFAQALATKPKLILADEPVSMLDVSIRIGLLNLMAKLRDEEGVSILYITHDIASARYVADRLIVMYAGQIAETGPIEDVLAEPRHPYTQLLLSAVPDPKAPPPPEEALEAASGERGEPPKVIDPVPGCRFRPRCPVAIDKCEMITPELLELRDGPALAGNGPDTTAPAARHAACHVAASGAEVRAFS
;
A
#
# COMPACT_ATOMS: atom_id res chain seq x y z
N MET A 1 -0.70 -7.07 18.89
CA MET A 1 -2.00 -6.70 18.27
C MET A 1 -2.55 -7.94 17.57
N ALA A 2 -3.87 -8.12 17.50
CA ALA A 2 -4.43 -9.24 16.74
C ALA A 2 -4.18 -9.02 15.24
N GLU A 3 -3.88 -10.10 14.52
CA GLU A 3 -3.60 -10.06 13.11
C GLU A 3 -4.89 -10.05 12.29
N LEU A 4 -5.06 -9.03 11.45
CA LEU A 4 -6.24 -8.88 10.58
C LEU A 4 -6.00 -9.49 9.20
N ILE A 5 -4.86 -9.20 8.58
CA ILE A 5 -4.42 -9.76 7.30
C ILE A 5 -3.07 -10.44 7.48
N ARG A 6 -2.93 -11.61 6.85
CA ARG A 6 -1.65 -12.26 6.59
C ARG A 6 -1.56 -12.65 5.11
N ALA A 7 -0.59 -12.11 4.42
CA ALA A 7 -0.18 -12.54 3.09
C ALA A 7 1.05 -13.46 3.23
N GLU A 8 1.02 -14.63 2.63
CA GLU A 8 2.09 -15.63 2.70
C GLU A 8 2.50 -16.02 1.28
N HIS A 9 3.76 -15.76 0.94
CA HIS A 9 4.38 -16.09 -0.35
C HIS A 9 3.53 -15.63 -1.55
N LEU A 10 2.90 -14.44 -1.41
CA LEU A 10 1.93 -13.93 -2.34
C LEU A 10 2.59 -13.61 -3.68
N THR A 11 2.13 -14.26 -4.74
CA THR A 11 2.67 -14.12 -6.09
C THR A 11 1.55 -13.81 -7.08
N ARG A 12 1.79 -12.85 -7.97
CA ARG A 12 0.91 -12.58 -9.09
C ARG A 12 1.71 -12.31 -10.35
N HIS A 13 1.60 -13.21 -11.29
CA HIS A 13 2.18 -13.11 -12.62
C HIS A 13 1.09 -12.86 -13.65
N PHE A 14 1.39 -12.03 -14.65
CA PHE A 14 0.52 -11.77 -15.79
C PHE A 14 1.20 -12.25 -17.08
N ARG A 15 0.48 -12.99 -17.89
CA ARG A 15 0.94 -13.34 -19.24
C ARG A 15 0.82 -12.11 -20.12
N ILE A 16 1.90 -11.77 -20.83
CA ILE A 16 1.98 -10.67 -21.77
C ILE A 16 2.49 -11.17 -23.12
N GLY A 17 2.10 -10.52 -24.21
CA GLY A 17 2.47 -10.90 -25.58
C GLY A 17 1.34 -11.58 -26.35
N GLY A 18 1.54 -11.69 -27.67
CA GLY A 18 0.58 -12.34 -28.57
C GLY A 18 0.70 -13.87 -28.56
N THR A 19 -0.02 -14.52 -29.47
CA THR A 19 -0.10 -15.99 -29.60
C THR A 19 1.24 -16.70 -29.78
N LEU A 20 2.27 -16.02 -30.26
CA LEU A 20 3.60 -16.57 -30.57
C LEU A 20 4.70 -16.20 -29.56
N ALA A 21 4.55 -15.10 -28.81
CA ALA A 21 5.51 -14.66 -27.79
C ALA A 21 4.85 -14.72 -26.41
N ARG A 22 5.25 -15.67 -25.57
CA ARG A 22 4.73 -15.86 -24.22
C ARG A 22 5.76 -15.35 -23.21
N SER A 23 5.64 -14.09 -22.82
CA SER A 23 6.41 -13.55 -21.70
C SER A 23 5.54 -13.39 -20.46
N THR A 24 6.16 -13.41 -19.31
CA THR A 24 5.47 -13.33 -18.00
C THR A 24 5.94 -12.10 -17.26
N LEU A 25 5.00 -11.21 -16.95
CA LEU A 25 5.25 -10.07 -16.05
C LEU A 25 5.07 -10.52 -14.60
N HIS A 26 6.12 -10.42 -13.79
CA HIS A 26 6.15 -10.71 -12.38
C HIS A 26 5.76 -9.45 -11.59
N ALA A 27 4.46 -9.18 -11.50
CA ALA A 27 3.96 -7.94 -10.87
C ALA A 27 4.06 -7.98 -9.34
N VAL A 28 3.89 -9.14 -8.73
CA VAL A 28 4.13 -9.45 -7.31
C VAL A 28 4.78 -10.82 -7.26
N ASP A 29 5.85 -10.96 -6.50
CA ASP A 29 6.69 -12.15 -6.52
C ASP A 29 7.20 -12.45 -5.11
N ASP A 30 6.65 -13.49 -4.50
CA ASP A 30 7.00 -13.99 -3.17
C ASP A 30 6.93 -12.94 -2.05
N VAL A 31 5.79 -12.24 -1.96
CA VAL A 31 5.57 -11.17 -0.98
C VAL A 31 4.84 -11.71 0.24
N SER A 32 5.46 -11.57 1.43
CA SER A 32 4.87 -11.95 2.72
C SER A 32 4.83 -10.77 3.68
N PHE A 33 3.65 -10.49 4.26
CA PHE A 33 3.46 -9.41 5.22
C PHE A 33 2.17 -9.60 6.03
N THR A 34 2.04 -8.83 7.10
CA THR A 34 0.84 -8.78 7.95
C THR A 34 0.30 -7.36 8.07
N ILE A 35 -1.00 -7.25 8.39
CA ILE A 35 -1.64 -6.01 8.84
C ILE A 35 -2.39 -6.35 10.13
N GLY A 36 -2.09 -5.62 11.19
CA GLY A 36 -2.77 -5.76 12.49
C GLY A 36 -4.13 -5.08 12.53
N GLU A 37 -4.89 -5.34 13.59
CA GLU A 37 -6.11 -4.56 13.88
C GLU A 37 -5.73 -3.14 14.33
N ARG A 38 -6.47 -2.13 13.87
CA ARG A 38 -6.26 -0.70 14.19
C ARG A 38 -4.83 -0.22 13.84
N GLU A 39 -4.32 -0.67 12.73
CA GLU A 39 -2.99 -0.35 12.24
C GLU A 39 -3.07 0.33 10.87
N ILE A 40 -2.26 1.35 10.62
CA ILE A 40 -2.02 1.90 9.29
C ILE A 40 -0.66 1.40 8.81
N VAL A 41 -0.67 0.55 7.78
CA VAL A 41 0.54 0.06 7.11
C VAL A 41 0.70 0.81 5.80
N ALA A 42 1.81 1.53 5.65
CA ALA A 42 2.16 2.15 4.39
C ALA A 42 2.86 1.15 3.47
N LEU A 43 2.42 1.08 2.22
CA LEU A 43 3.06 0.33 1.15
C LEU A 43 3.65 1.31 0.14
N ALA A 44 4.97 1.53 0.22
CA ALA A 44 5.67 2.54 -0.57
C ALA A 44 6.57 1.93 -1.65
N GLY A 45 6.92 2.73 -2.65
CA GLY A 45 7.83 2.36 -3.75
C GLY A 45 7.50 3.11 -5.04
N GLU A 46 8.39 3.02 -6.02
CA GLU A 46 8.22 3.65 -7.34
C GLU A 46 6.98 3.14 -8.09
N SER A 47 6.54 3.89 -9.12
CA SER A 47 5.48 3.42 -10.03
C SER A 47 5.87 2.08 -10.66
N GLY A 48 4.91 1.17 -10.81
CA GLY A 48 5.19 -0.16 -11.37
C GLY A 48 5.82 -1.17 -10.40
N SER A 49 6.11 -0.82 -9.14
CA SER A 49 6.71 -1.76 -8.16
C SER A 49 5.76 -2.87 -7.67
N GLY A 50 4.47 -2.85 -8.04
CA GLY A 50 3.50 -3.90 -7.71
C GLY A 50 2.47 -3.53 -6.63
N LYS A 51 2.54 -2.36 -6.01
CA LYS A 51 1.68 -1.91 -4.89
C LYS A 51 0.18 -2.04 -5.15
N SER A 52 -0.30 -1.44 -6.24
CA SER A 52 -1.73 -1.54 -6.61
C SER A 52 -2.15 -2.96 -6.97
N THR A 53 -1.21 -3.82 -7.41
CA THR A 53 -1.48 -5.24 -7.62
C THR A 53 -1.70 -5.95 -6.29
N VAL A 54 -0.91 -5.64 -5.25
CA VAL A 54 -1.12 -6.14 -3.88
C VAL A 54 -2.50 -5.73 -3.38
N ALA A 55 -2.88 -4.45 -3.47
CA ALA A 55 -4.22 -4.02 -3.06
C ALA A 55 -5.35 -4.76 -3.81
N ARG A 56 -5.21 -4.95 -5.12
CA ARG A 56 -6.20 -5.68 -5.92
C ARG A 56 -6.26 -7.17 -5.60
N LEU A 57 -5.15 -7.78 -5.16
CA LEU A 57 -5.13 -9.15 -4.63
C LEU A 57 -5.89 -9.22 -3.29
N LEU A 58 -5.62 -8.29 -2.37
CA LEU A 58 -6.34 -8.19 -1.10
C LEU A 58 -7.83 -7.90 -1.32
N ALA A 59 -8.18 -7.01 -2.25
CA ALA A 59 -9.57 -6.74 -2.63
C ALA A 59 -10.25 -7.91 -3.37
N ARG A 60 -9.52 -9.00 -3.69
CA ARG A 60 -9.96 -10.13 -4.51
C ARG A 60 -10.40 -9.76 -5.93
N VAL A 61 -9.92 -8.63 -6.45
CA VAL A 61 -10.07 -8.27 -7.87
C VAL A 61 -9.22 -9.20 -8.73
N TYR A 62 -8.01 -9.53 -8.23
CA TYR A 62 -7.15 -10.56 -8.80
C TYR A 62 -7.07 -11.79 -7.89
N GLN A 63 -6.86 -12.95 -8.51
CA GLN A 63 -6.50 -14.17 -7.79
C GLN A 63 -4.98 -14.30 -7.77
N PRO A 64 -4.35 -14.75 -6.68
CA PRO A 64 -2.92 -15.03 -6.68
C PRO A 64 -2.57 -16.16 -7.65
N THR A 65 -1.37 -16.12 -8.22
CA THR A 65 -0.78 -17.22 -9.01
C THR A 65 -0.32 -18.33 -8.07
N SER A 66 0.30 -17.94 -6.94
CA SER A 66 0.67 -18.82 -5.82
C SER A 66 0.64 -18.05 -4.51
N GLY A 67 0.84 -18.75 -3.39
CA GLY A 67 0.71 -18.17 -2.05
C GLY A 67 -0.75 -18.06 -1.59
N GLN A 68 -0.94 -17.45 -0.44
CA GLN A 68 -2.28 -17.28 0.13
C GLN A 68 -2.44 -15.97 0.89
N ILE A 69 -3.70 -15.58 1.06
CA ILE A 69 -4.12 -14.45 1.90
C ILE A 69 -5.09 -14.97 2.93
N LEU A 70 -4.80 -14.71 4.21
CA LEU A 70 -5.70 -14.97 5.31
C LEU A 70 -6.29 -13.64 5.81
N PHE A 71 -7.58 -13.65 6.07
CA PHE A 71 -8.31 -12.56 6.73
C PHE A 71 -8.89 -13.10 8.03
N GLU A 72 -8.48 -12.55 9.17
CA GLU A 72 -8.81 -13.07 10.51
C GLU A 72 -8.54 -14.60 10.59
N GLY A 73 -7.36 -15.02 10.13
CA GLY A 73 -6.95 -16.42 10.13
C GLY A 73 -7.67 -17.33 9.11
N LYS A 74 -8.61 -16.81 8.31
CA LYS A 74 -9.36 -17.59 7.33
C LYS A 74 -8.86 -17.34 5.91
N PRO A 75 -8.46 -18.38 5.16
CA PRO A 75 -7.96 -18.19 3.79
C PRO A 75 -9.04 -17.64 2.86
N LEU A 76 -8.70 -16.57 2.11
CA LEU A 76 -9.61 -15.97 1.12
C LEU A 76 -9.92 -16.91 -0.05
N SER A 77 -9.08 -17.91 -0.30
CA SER A 77 -9.32 -18.96 -1.31
C SER A 77 -10.56 -19.83 -1.01
N LYS A 78 -10.99 -19.89 0.26
CA LYS A 78 -12.21 -20.60 0.66
C LYS A 78 -13.50 -19.84 0.35
N ILE A 79 -13.43 -18.55 0.04
CA ILE A 79 -14.60 -17.74 -0.34
C ILE A 79 -15.01 -18.12 -1.77
N ARG A 80 -16.05 -18.93 -1.93
CA ARG A 80 -16.55 -19.41 -3.23
C ARG A 80 -17.92 -18.86 -3.57
N SER A 81 -18.76 -18.60 -2.57
CA SER A 81 -20.10 -18.09 -2.80
C SER A 81 -20.11 -16.58 -3.06
N ARG A 82 -21.09 -16.12 -3.86
CA ARG A 82 -21.31 -14.67 -4.07
C ARG A 82 -21.63 -13.96 -2.75
N LYS A 83 -22.33 -14.62 -1.83
CA LYS A 83 -22.66 -14.08 -0.50
C LYS A 83 -21.40 -13.82 0.32
N ASP A 84 -20.48 -14.79 0.37
CA ASP A 84 -19.24 -14.65 1.15
C ASP A 84 -18.30 -13.61 0.49
N ALA A 85 -18.27 -13.55 -0.84
CA ALA A 85 -17.52 -12.53 -1.57
C ALA A 85 -18.04 -11.13 -1.26
N LEU A 86 -19.37 -10.94 -1.22
CA LEU A 86 -20.02 -9.69 -0.86
C LEU A 86 -19.74 -9.32 0.61
N ALA A 87 -19.81 -10.29 1.51
CA ALA A 87 -19.49 -10.09 2.94
C ALA A 87 -18.02 -9.67 3.13
N TYR A 88 -17.09 -10.27 2.39
CA TYR A 88 -15.69 -9.87 2.44
C TYR A 88 -15.48 -8.45 1.86
N SER A 89 -16.08 -8.13 0.71
CA SER A 89 -15.92 -6.80 0.11
C SER A 89 -16.47 -5.66 0.98
N ALA A 90 -17.44 -5.95 1.84
CA ALA A 90 -17.91 -5.01 2.87
C ALA A 90 -16.84 -4.75 3.94
N ARG A 91 -16.05 -5.79 4.28
CA ARG A 91 -15.06 -5.74 5.36
C ARG A 91 -13.71 -5.20 4.93
N ALA A 92 -13.38 -5.27 3.63
CA ALA A 92 -12.14 -4.79 3.04
C ALA A 92 -12.41 -4.01 1.73
N PRO A 93 -13.14 -2.88 1.79
CA PRO A 93 -13.38 -2.03 0.63
C PRO A 93 -12.11 -1.33 0.17
N MET A 94 -12.10 -0.94 -1.12
CA MET A 94 -11.00 -0.21 -1.73
C MET A 94 -11.41 1.23 -2.02
N VAL A 95 -10.52 2.17 -1.68
CA VAL A 95 -10.59 3.58 -2.07
C VAL A 95 -9.54 3.81 -3.15
N PHE A 96 -9.99 4.30 -4.31
CA PHE A 96 -9.15 4.44 -5.51
C PHE A 96 -8.44 5.79 -5.57
N GLN A 97 -7.36 5.81 -6.34
CA GLN A 97 -6.54 6.99 -6.61
C GLN A 97 -7.32 8.12 -7.29
N ASP A 98 -8.14 7.77 -8.29
CA ASP A 98 -8.94 8.74 -9.03
C ASP A 98 -10.37 8.84 -8.47
N PRO A 99 -10.69 9.92 -7.74
CA PRO A 99 -12.03 10.12 -7.22
C PRO A 99 -13.06 10.43 -8.31
N PHE A 100 -12.62 10.86 -9.51
CA PHE A 100 -13.53 11.13 -10.62
C PHE A 100 -14.11 9.85 -11.22
N SER A 101 -13.27 8.82 -11.36
CA SER A 101 -13.70 7.52 -11.89
C SER A 101 -14.56 6.73 -10.91
N SER A 102 -14.48 7.03 -9.61
CA SER A 102 -15.22 6.32 -8.57
C SER A 102 -16.66 6.84 -8.36
N LEU A 103 -16.96 8.07 -8.78
CA LEU A 103 -18.26 8.72 -8.61
C LEU A 103 -18.97 8.89 -9.95
N HIS A 104 -20.17 8.35 -10.06
CA HIS A 104 -20.96 8.48 -11.29
C HIS A 104 -21.50 9.92 -11.41
N PRO A 105 -21.19 10.66 -12.49
CA PRO A 105 -21.44 12.11 -12.57
C PRO A 105 -22.92 12.52 -12.54
N VAL A 106 -23.82 11.61 -12.93
CA VAL A 106 -25.28 11.86 -13.03
C VAL A 106 -26.00 11.72 -11.69
N PHE A 107 -25.39 11.02 -10.72
CA PHE A 107 -26.02 10.79 -9.42
C PHE A 107 -25.47 11.72 -8.34
N LYS A 108 -26.31 12.04 -7.35
CA LYS A 108 -25.87 12.71 -6.13
C LYS A 108 -24.81 11.88 -5.41
N VAL A 109 -23.92 12.52 -4.67
CA VAL A 109 -22.83 11.81 -3.95
C VAL A 109 -23.36 10.86 -2.88
N SER A 110 -24.53 11.13 -2.29
CA SER A 110 -25.20 10.21 -1.37
C SER A 110 -25.59 8.88 -2.01
N HIS A 111 -25.80 8.84 -3.36
CA HIS A 111 -26.24 7.63 -4.05
C HIS A 111 -25.29 6.45 -3.82
N GLY A 112 -23.97 6.67 -3.91
CA GLY A 112 -22.97 5.63 -3.70
C GLY A 112 -22.99 5.08 -2.27
N VAL A 113 -23.10 5.96 -1.28
CA VAL A 113 -23.17 5.59 0.15
C VAL A 113 -24.47 4.80 0.43
N LEU A 114 -25.62 5.33 -0.01
CA LEU A 114 -26.91 4.66 0.17
C LEU A 114 -26.98 3.31 -0.53
N ARG A 115 -26.34 3.20 -1.71
CA ARG A 115 -26.24 1.93 -2.43
C ARG A 115 -25.35 0.92 -1.69
N ALA A 116 -24.23 1.36 -1.13
CA ALA A 116 -23.34 0.53 -0.30
C ALA A 116 -24.10 0.02 0.93
N LEU A 117 -24.81 0.90 1.63
CA LEU A 117 -25.66 0.53 2.75
C LEU A 117 -26.74 -0.48 2.36
N LYS A 118 -27.47 -0.23 1.26
CA LYS A 118 -28.52 -1.15 0.78
C LYS A 118 -27.98 -2.53 0.44
N LEU A 119 -26.77 -2.60 -0.11
CA LEU A 119 -26.16 -3.86 -0.55
C LEU A 119 -25.56 -4.66 0.60
N HIS A 120 -24.85 -3.97 1.52
CA HIS A 120 -24.03 -4.60 2.56
C HIS A 120 -24.69 -4.61 3.94
N ARG A 121 -25.72 -3.78 4.14
CA ARG A 121 -26.50 -3.68 5.38
C ARG A 121 -28.00 -3.70 5.09
N PRO A 122 -28.49 -4.82 4.51
CA PRO A 122 -29.89 -4.95 4.09
C PRO A 122 -30.89 -4.92 5.27
N GLU A 123 -30.39 -5.16 6.49
CA GLU A 123 -31.19 -5.10 7.72
C GLU A 123 -31.68 -3.68 8.06
N LEU A 124 -31.03 -2.64 7.55
CA LEU A 124 -31.42 -1.26 7.81
C LEU A 124 -32.65 -0.86 6.99
N SER A 125 -33.59 -0.18 7.62
CA SER A 125 -34.70 0.52 6.94
C SER A 125 -34.19 1.69 6.09
N ALA A 126 -35.04 2.28 5.28
CA ALA A 126 -34.69 3.44 4.47
C ALA A 126 -34.28 4.66 5.34
N ALA A 127 -34.99 4.89 6.45
CA ALA A 127 -34.68 5.98 7.37
C ALA A 127 -33.34 5.75 8.10
N GLU A 128 -33.06 4.52 8.55
CA GLU A 128 -31.79 4.18 9.19
C GLU A 128 -30.61 4.29 8.21
N ARG A 129 -30.78 3.90 6.93
CA ARG A 129 -29.78 4.11 5.90
C ARG A 129 -29.48 5.59 5.66
N GLN A 130 -30.51 6.42 5.66
CA GLN A 130 -30.35 7.87 5.54
C GLN A 130 -29.57 8.44 6.72
N ALA A 131 -29.95 8.10 7.94
CA ALA A 131 -29.24 8.52 9.16
C ALA A 131 -27.78 8.04 9.19
N GLU A 132 -27.52 6.80 8.74
CA GLU A 132 -26.15 6.28 8.66
C GLU A 132 -25.33 6.99 7.56
N ALA A 133 -25.95 7.37 6.44
CA ALA A 133 -25.30 8.17 5.41
C ALA A 133 -24.91 9.55 5.94
N GLU A 134 -25.78 10.19 6.72
CA GLU A 134 -25.50 11.45 7.41
C GLU A 134 -24.33 11.29 8.40
N ARG A 135 -24.36 10.26 9.22
CA ARG A 135 -23.29 9.95 10.18
C ARG A 135 -21.92 9.79 9.50
N VAL A 136 -21.82 9.00 8.43
CA VAL A 136 -20.52 8.81 7.77
C VAL A 136 -20.04 10.06 7.06
N PHE A 137 -20.95 10.93 6.56
CA PHE A 137 -20.57 12.23 5.99
C PHE A 137 -19.99 13.18 7.05
N GLU A 138 -20.56 13.19 8.27
CA GLU A 138 -19.99 13.94 9.39
C GLU A 138 -18.61 13.42 9.79
N ILE A 139 -18.44 12.10 9.89
CA ILE A 139 -17.14 11.47 10.25
C ILE A 139 -16.04 11.88 9.26
N VAL A 140 -16.33 11.87 7.97
CA VAL A 140 -15.35 12.26 6.96
C VAL A 140 -15.21 13.79 6.79
N GLY A 141 -15.95 14.58 7.59
CA GLY A 141 -15.85 16.04 7.61
C GLY A 141 -16.45 16.72 6.38
N LEU A 142 -17.52 16.16 5.80
CA LEU A 142 -18.24 16.76 4.67
C LEU A 142 -19.48 17.53 5.08
N GLY A 143 -20.10 17.16 6.23
CA GLY A 143 -21.39 17.69 6.67
C GLY A 143 -22.58 17.19 5.85
N VAL A 144 -23.76 17.14 6.48
CA VAL A 144 -25.00 16.60 5.91
C VAL A 144 -25.45 17.32 4.64
N GLY A 145 -25.19 18.64 4.54
CA GLY A 145 -25.56 19.45 3.38
C GLY A 145 -24.95 18.99 2.06
N MET A 146 -23.82 18.25 2.10
CA MET A 146 -23.15 17.74 0.92
C MET A 146 -23.82 16.51 0.28
N LEU A 147 -24.66 15.77 1.03
CA LEU A 147 -25.34 14.56 0.54
C LEU A 147 -26.11 14.77 -0.77
N ASN A 148 -26.68 15.96 -0.95
CA ASN A 148 -27.52 16.29 -2.11
C ASN A 148 -26.75 16.90 -3.30
N ARG A 149 -25.43 17.09 -3.16
CA ARG A 149 -24.57 17.63 -4.22
C ARG A 149 -24.25 16.58 -5.27
N TYR A 150 -23.87 17.06 -6.44
CA TYR A 150 -23.34 16.24 -7.53
C TYR A 150 -21.80 16.24 -7.51
N PRO A 151 -21.14 15.21 -8.08
CA PRO A 151 -19.66 15.14 -8.07
C PRO A 151 -18.97 16.37 -8.65
N HIS A 152 -19.54 17.01 -9.68
CA HIS A 152 -18.96 18.19 -10.31
C HIS A 152 -19.02 19.46 -9.44
N GLU A 153 -19.85 19.48 -8.40
CA GLU A 153 -19.95 20.58 -7.44
C GLU A 153 -18.93 20.47 -6.30
N LEU A 154 -18.15 19.36 -6.23
CA LEU A 154 -17.21 19.09 -5.16
C LEU A 154 -15.76 19.28 -5.61
N SER A 155 -14.91 19.76 -4.70
CA SER A 155 -13.45 19.75 -4.90
C SER A 155 -12.89 18.33 -4.95
N GLY A 156 -11.65 18.15 -5.45
CA GLY A 156 -10.99 16.86 -5.47
C GLY A 156 -10.93 16.18 -4.10
N GLY A 157 -10.55 16.92 -3.06
CA GLY A 157 -10.50 16.41 -1.68
C GLY A 157 -11.87 16.07 -1.10
N GLN A 158 -12.92 16.82 -1.44
CA GLN A 158 -14.29 16.48 -1.05
C GLN A 158 -14.76 15.18 -1.72
N ARG A 159 -14.47 14.99 -3.01
CA ARG A 159 -14.77 13.72 -3.72
C ARG A 159 -14.03 12.55 -3.09
N GLN A 160 -12.76 12.73 -2.74
CA GLN A 160 -11.98 11.69 -2.06
C GLN A 160 -12.60 11.30 -0.70
N ARG A 161 -13.05 12.31 0.08
CA ARG A 161 -13.78 12.06 1.34
C ARG A 161 -15.10 11.31 1.11
N VAL A 162 -15.81 11.54 0.00
CA VAL A 162 -16.98 10.74 -0.37
C VAL A 162 -16.59 9.27 -0.62
N GLY A 163 -15.44 9.01 -1.25
CA GLY A 163 -14.90 7.65 -1.40
C GLY A 163 -14.68 6.96 -0.04
N PHE A 164 -14.10 7.67 0.92
CA PHE A 164 -13.96 7.17 2.30
C PHE A 164 -15.32 6.98 3.00
N ALA A 165 -16.30 7.88 2.77
CA ALA A 165 -17.65 7.72 3.30
C ALA A 165 -18.34 6.46 2.74
N GLN A 166 -18.18 6.18 1.45
CA GLN A 166 -18.71 4.94 0.83
C GLN A 166 -18.06 3.69 1.44
N ALA A 167 -16.75 3.70 1.65
CA ALA A 167 -16.03 2.61 2.31
C ALA A 167 -16.51 2.43 3.75
N LEU A 168 -16.58 3.51 4.53
CA LEU A 168 -16.97 3.50 5.95
C LEU A 168 -18.42 3.04 6.17
N ALA A 169 -19.32 3.32 5.24
CA ALA A 169 -20.73 2.92 5.31
C ALA A 169 -20.92 1.39 5.46
N THR A 170 -19.97 0.59 4.97
CA THR A 170 -20.02 -0.86 5.08
C THR A 170 -19.56 -1.40 6.44
N LYS A 171 -19.10 -0.53 7.37
CA LYS A 171 -18.42 -0.89 8.63
C LYS A 171 -17.21 -1.79 8.40
N PRO A 172 -16.21 -1.31 7.64
CA PRO A 172 -15.06 -2.12 7.28
C PRO A 172 -14.17 -2.41 8.49
N LYS A 173 -13.40 -3.48 8.42
CA LYS A 173 -12.25 -3.71 9.30
C LYS A 173 -10.94 -3.24 8.68
N LEU A 174 -10.86 -3.25 7.35
CA LEU A 174 -9.72 -2.80 6.58
C LEU A 174 -10.18 -1.88 5.45
N ILE A 175 -9.49 -0.77 5.24
CA ILE A 175 -9.62 0.04 4.02
C ILE A 175 -8.33 -0.11 3.21
N LEU A 176 -8.46 -0.46 1.93
CA LEU A 176 -7.38 -0.50 0.97
C LEU A 176 -7.34 0.83 0.23
N ALA A 177 -6.45 1.73 0.62
CA ALA A 177 -6.36 3.09 0.08
C ALA A 177 -5.22 3.18 -0.96
N ASP A 178 -5.57 3.12 -2.24
CA ASP A 178 -4.61 3.16 -3.35
C ASP A 178 -4.37 4.60 -3.79
N GLU A 179 -3.23 5.16 -3.39
CA GLU A 179 -2.78 6.55 -3.65
C GLU A 179 -3.85 7.63 -3.38
N PRO A 180 -4.55 7.61 -2.24
CA PRO A 180 -5.73 8.46 -2.02
C PRO A 180 -5.43 9.96 -1.94
N VAL A 181 -4.16 10.36 -1.87
CA VAL A 181 -3.75 11.79 -1.72
C VAL A 181 -2.90 12.29 -2.88
N SER A 182 -2.56 11.46 -3.87
CA SER A 182 -1.59 11.78 -4.93
C SER A 182 -2.02 12.95 -5.83
N MET A 183 -3.32 13.13 -6.03
CA MET A 183 -3.89 14.18 -6.90
C MET A 183 -4.38 15.41 -6.13
N LEU A 184 -3.97 15.59 -4.86
CA LEU A 184 -4.48 16.62 -3.99
C LEU A 184 -3.40 17.65 -3.62
N ASP A 185 -3.81 18.90 -3.48
CA ASP A 185 -2.98 19.97 -2.95
C ASP A 185 -2.51 19.65 -1.51
N VAL A 186 -1.37 20.21 -1.12
CA VAL A 186 -0.70 19.92 0.17
C VAL A 186 -1.63 20.09 1.38
N SER A 187 -2.40 21.19 1.43
CA SER A 187 -3.32 21.46 2.55
C SER A 187 -4.47 20.45 2.64
N ILE A 188 -5.00 20.04 1.49
CA ILE A 188 -6.07 19.05 1.38
C ILE A 188 -5.54 17.66 1.72
N ARG A 189 -4.31 17.36 1.31
CA ARG A 189 -3.60 16.09 1.61
C ARG A 189 -3.50 15.87 3.11
N ILE A 190 -3.01 16.86 3.89
CA ILE A 190 -2.93 16.77 5.36
C ILE A 190 -4.31 16.49 5.97
N GLY A 191 -5.35 17.17 5.51
CA GLY A 191 -6.70 16.94 5.99
C GLY A 191 -7.23 15.52 5.73
N LEU A 192 -6.76 14.86 4.67
CA LEU A 192 -7.13 13.47 4.38
C LEU A 192 -6.29 12.46 5.18
N LEU A 193 -5.01 12.74 5.40
CA LEU A 193 -4.15 11.94 6.28
C LEU A 193 -4.69 11.96 7.72
N ASN A 194 -5.11 13.13 8.23
CA ASN A 194 -5.77 13.25 9.53
C ASN A 194 -7.09 12.46 9.59
N LEU A 195 -7.86 12.43 8.49
CA LEU A 195 -9.04 11.58 8.43
C LEU A 195 -8.67 10.09 8.55
N MET A 196 -7.62 9.63 7.87
CA MET A 196 -7.17 8.23 7.98
C MET A 196 -6.76 7.89 9.42
N ALA A 197 -6.00 8.75 10.10
CA ALA A 197 -5.66 8.59 11.51
C ALA A 197 -6.91 8.51 12.39
N LYS A 198 -7.88 9.42 12.18
CA LYS A 198 -9.16 9.42 12.91
C LYS A 198 -9.94 8.11 12.70
N LEU A 199 -10.00 7.58 11.47
CA LEU A 199 -10.68 6.31 11.19
C LEU A 199 -10.01 5.13 11.90
N ARG A 200 -8.67 5.11 12.03
CA ARG A 200 -7.95 4.13 12.84
C ARG A 200 -8.28 4.27 14.33
N ASP A 201 -8.20 5.48 14.86
CA ASP A 201 -8.25 5.73 16.31
C ASP A 201 -9.68 5.66 16.87
N GLU A 202 -10.65 6.26 16.17
CA GLU A 202 -12.04 6.39 16.64
C GLU A 202 -12.96 5.28 16.10
N GLU A 203 -12.83 4.91 14.81
CA GLU A 203 -13.69 3.90 14.18
C GLU A 203 -13.07 2.49 14.24
N GLY A 204 -11.81 2.37 14.66
CA GLY A 204 -11.10 1.08 14.81
C GLY A 204 -10.76 0.41 13.48
N VAL A 205 -10.65 1.17 12.39
CA VAL A 205 -10.40 0.66 11.04
C VAL A 205 -8.90 0.56 10.78
N SER A 206 -8.43 -0.61 10.31
CA SER A 206 -7.08 -0.76 9.80
C SER A 206 -6.99 -0.22 8.36
N ILE A 207 -5.83 0.29 7.96
CA ILE A 207 -5.67 0.87 6.62
C ILE A 207 -4.38 0.35 5.98
N LEU A 208 -4.47 -0.19 4.76
CA LEU A 208 -3.32 -0.32 3.87
C LEU A 208 -3.23 0.95 3.03
N TYR A 209 -2.26 1.79 3.33
CA TYR A 209 -2.03 3.05 2.64
C TYR A 209 -0.95 2.91 1.58
N ILE A 210 -1.35 2.86 0.31
CA ILE A 210 -0.41 2.82 -0.82
C ILE A 210 -0.05 4.23 -1.22
N THR A 211 1.25 4.49 -1.33
CA THR A 211 1.78 5.80 -1.72
C THR A 211 3.16 5.67 -2.36
N HIS A 212 3.56 6.67 -3.15
CA HIS A 212 4.95 6.89 -3.54
C HIS A 212 5.61 8.01 -2.72
N ASP A 213 4.84 8.70 -1.87
CA ASP A 213 5.28 9.81 -1.01
C ASP A 213 5.56 9.31 0.42
N ILE A 214 6.83 9.11 0.74
CA ILE A 214 7.27 8.63 2.05
C ILE A 214 6.99 9.68 3.16
N ALA A 215 7.02 10.97 2.84
CA ALA A 215 6.72 12.00 3.82
C ALA A 215 5.27 11.89 4.32
N SER A 216 4.32 11.65 3.40
CA SER A 216 2.92 11.40 3.77
C SER A 216 2.74 10.08 4.53
N ALA A 217 3.53 9.05 4.18
CA ALA A 217 3.53 7.78 4.91
C ALA A 217 4.00 7.98 6.36
N ARG A 218 5.12 8.69 6.57
CA ARG A 218 5.65 9.01 7.90
C ARG A 218 4.64 9.73 8.79
N TYR A 219 3.80 10.58 8.18
CA TYR A 219 2.83 11.37 8.94
C TYR A 219 1.73 10.52 9.58
N VAL A 220 1.33 9.38 9.01
CA VAL A 220 0.12 8.68 9.41
C VAL A 220 0.32 7.19 9.69
N ALA A 221 1.34 6.54 9.11
CA ALA A 221 1.49 5.10 9.20
C ALA A 221 2.29 4.66 10.44
N ASP A 222 1.94 3.49 10.96
CA ASP A 222 2.62 2.83 12.06
C ASP A 222 3.82 2.00 11.55
N ARG A 223 3.64 1.35 10.39
CA ARG A 223 4.66 0.53 9.73
C ARG A 223 4.79 0.86 8.26
N LEU A 224 6.00 0.64 7.74
CA LEU A 224 6.35 0.82 6.33
C LEU A 224 6.74 -0.51 5.70
N ILE A 225 6.22 -0.75 4.50
CA ILE A 225 6.66 -1.79 3.58
C ILE A 225 7.16 -1.09 2.31
N VAL A 226 8.42 -1.27 1.97
CA VAL A 226 9.01 -0.73 0.74
C VAL A 226 9.03 -1.82 -0.32
N MET A 227 8.37 -1.57 -1.46
CA MET A 227 8.34 -2.50 -2.59
C MET A 227 9.20 -2.02 -3.75
N TYR A 228 9.99 -2.92 -4.31
CA TYR A 228 10.74 -2.72 -5.53
C TYR A 228 10.55 -3.88 -6.50
N ALA A 229 10.18 -3.57 -7.75
CA ALA A 229 10.12 -4.54 -8.83
C ALA A 229 9.38 -5.86 -8.47
N GLY A 230 8.24 -5.74 -7.76
CA GLY A 230 7.38 -6.86 -7.37
C GLY A 230 7.76 -7.57 -6.07
N GLN A 231 8.83 -7.18 -5.39
CA GLN A 231 9.30 -7.78 -4.13
C GLN A 231 9.33 -6.76 -2.99
N ILE A 232 9.32 -7.23 -1.74
CA ILE A 232 9.59 -6.38 -0.57
C ILE A 232 11.10 -6.19 -0.46
N ALA A 233 11.53 -4.92 -0.46
CA ALA A 233 12.91 -4.54 -0.24
C ALA A 233 13.24 -4.39 1.25
N GLU A 234 12.35 -3.71 2.00
CA GLU A 234 12.52 -3.46 3.43
C GLU A 234 11.15 -3.27 4.10
N THR A 235 11.03 -3.66 5.36
CA THR A 235 9.83 -3.43 6.18
C THR A 235 10.17 -3.30 7.65
N GLY A 236 9.34 -2.57 8.40
CA GLY A 236 9.49 -2.37 9.84
C GLY A 236 8.63 -1.23 10.38
N PRO A 237 8.75 -0.88 11.68
CA PRO A 237 8.22 0.35 12.22
C PRO A 237 8.70 1.54 11.39
N ILE A 238 7.81 2.47 11.06
CA ILE A 238 8.14 3.50 10.06
C ILE A 238 9.30 4.39 10.50
N GLU A 239 9.33 4.80 11.77
CA GLU A 239 10.40 5.66 12.28
C GLU A 239 11.78 4.95 12.24
N ASP A 240 11.83 3.64 12.53
CA ASP A 240 13.06 2.87 12.51
C ASP A 240 13.60 2.70 11.08
N VAL A 241 12.72 2.40 10.11
CA VAL A 241 13.11 2.28 8.70
C VAL A 241 13.60 3.62 8.15
N LEU A 242 12.97 4.74 8.55
CA LEU A 242 13.36 6.07 8.07
C LEU A 242 14.60 6.61 8.75
N ALA A 243 14.83 6.28 10.03
CA ALA A 243 16.03 6.70 10.76
C ALA A 243 17.27 5.97 10.26
N GLU A 244 17.16 4.69 9.93
CA GLU A 244 18.31 3.86 9.54
C GLU A 244 17.92 2.87 8.41
N PRO A 245 17.71 3.38 7.18
CA PRO A 245 17.34 2.52 6.05
C PRO A 245 18.46 1.53 5.72
N ARG A 246 18.15 0.23 5.70
CA ARG A 246 19.13 -0.85 5.49
C ARG A 246 19.20 -1.33 4.05
N HIS A 247 18.13 -1.17 3.27
CA HIS A 247 18.18 -1.53 1.86
C HIS A 247 18.61 -0.32 1.02
N PRO A 248 19.59 -0.45 0.09
CA PRO A 248 20.04 0.66 -0.75
C PRO A 248 18.90 1.36 -1.52
N TYR A 249 17.88 0.63 -1.95
CA TYR A 249 16.73 1.23 -2.58
C TYR A 249 15.91 2.14 -1.63
N THR A 250 15.77 1.74 -0.36
CA THR A 250 15.10 2.60 0.65
C THR A 250 15.89 3.90 0.85
N GLN A 251 17.22 3.82 0.89
CA GLN A 251 18.08 4.99 0.96
C GLN A 251 17.91 5.90 -0.27
N LEU A 252 17.84 5.30 -1.48
CA LEU A 252 17.58 6.04 -2.72
C LEU A 252 16.22 6.75 -2.69
N LEU A 253 15.17 6.09 -2.22
CA LEU A 253 13.84 6.70 -2.10
C LEU A 253 13.86 7.89 -1.12
N LEU A 254 14.56 7.76 0.00
CA LEU A 254 14.67 8.81 1.01
C LEU A 254 15.50 9.98 0.52
N SER A 255 16.58 9.75 -0.24
CA SER A 255 17.39 10.82 -0.82
C SER A 255 16.63 11.69 -1.83
N ALA A 256 15.53 11.20 -2.36
CA ALA A 256 14.64 11.93 -3.27
C ALA A 256 13.59 12.80 -2.53
N VAL A 257 13.46 12.66 -1.21
CA VAL A 257 12.57 13.49 -0.39
C VAL A 257 13.31 14.79 -0.07
N PRO A 258 12.79 15.97 -0.51
CA PRO A 258 13.42 17.25 -0.22
C PRO A 258 13.48 17.49 1.30
N ASP A 259 14.65 17.75 1.86
CA ASP A 259 14.78 18.26 3.22
C ASP A 259 14.56 19.78 3.17
N PRO A 260 13.49 20.32 3.79
CA PRO A 260 13.24 21.77 3.81
C PRO A 260 14.34 22.59 4.48
N LYS A 261 15.24 21.94 5.25
CA LYS A 261 16.35 22.56 5.97
C LYS A 261 17.67 22.45 5.23
N ALA A 262 17.78 21.55 4.24
CA ALA A 262 18.97 21.41 3.43
C ALA A 262 19.03 22.46 2.33
N PRO A 263 20.21 23.02 1.99
CA PRO A 263 20.34 23.84 0.81
C PRO A 263 19.96 23.03 -0.44
N PRO A 264 19.36 23.66 -1.48
CA PRO A 264 19.03 22.94 -2.70
C PRO A 264 20.31 22.30 -3.28
N PRO A 265 20.22 21.03 -3.71
CA PRO A 265 21.38 20.34 -4.28
C PRO A 265 21.89 21.11 -5.51
N PRO A 266 23.20 21.13 -5.79
CA PRO A 266 23.75 21.75 -6.98
C PRO A 266 23.07 21.20 -8.25
N GLU A 267 22.93 22.04 -9.27
CA GLU A 267 22.24 21.69 -10.54
C GLU A 267 22.85 20.44 -11.20
N GLU A 268 24.19 20.29 -11.10
CA GLU A 268 24.96 19.12 -11.55
C GLU A 268 24.55 17.82 -10.80
N ALA A 269 24.24 17.90 -9.51
CA ALA A 269 23.75 16.76 -8.74
C ALA A 269 22.30 16.40 -9.10
N LEU A 270 21.48 17.37 -9.50
CA LEU A 270 20.11 17.13 -10.02
C LEU A 270 20.14 16.47 -11.41
N GLU A 271 21.08 16.86 -12.28
CA GLU A 271 21.27 16.25 -13.59
C GLU A 271 21.83 14.84 -13.49
N ALA A 272 22.86 14.61 -12.65
CA ALA A 272 23.39 13.28 -12.37
C ALA A 272 22.33 12.37 -11.75
N ALA A 273 21.52 12.91 -10.84
CA ALA A 273 20.41 12.19 -10.22
C ALA A 273 19.27 11.83 -11.21
N SER A 274 19.06 12.62 -12.26
CA SER A 274 18.04 12.35 -13.29
C SER A 274 18.53 11.41 -14.39
N GLY A 275 19.83 11.42 -14.70
CA GLY A 275 20.42 10.64 -15.81
C GLY A 275 20.74 9.18 -15.47
N GLU A 276 21.15 8.89 -14.23
CA GLU A 276 21.56 7.54 -13.82
C GLU A 276 20.45 6.68 -13.18
N ARG A 277 19.32 7.29 -12.85
CA ARG A 277 18.28 6.62 -12.05
C ARG A 277 17.29 5.77 -12.85
N GLY A 278 17.36 5.67 -14.16
CA GLY A 278 16.53 4.82 -15.03
C GLY A 278 15.12 4.47 -14.48
N GLU A 279 14.13 4.30 -15.33
CA GLU A 279 12.83 3.78 -14.89
C GLU A 279 12.99 2.41 -14.20
N PRO A 280 12.19 2.10 -13.15
CA PRO A 280 12.22 0.77 -12.55
C PRO A 280 11.98 -0.29 -13.61
N PRO A 281 12.75 -1.38 -13.61
CA PRO A 281 12.68 -2.39 -14.66
C PRO A 281 11.30 -3.03 -14.68
N LYS A 282 10.72 -3.17 -15.87
CA LYS A 282 9.58 -4.07 -16.05
C LYS A 282 10.09 -5.50 -15.84
N VAL A 283 9.59 -6.16 -14.81
CA VAL A 283 10.03 -7.50 -14.42
C VAL A 283 9.37 -8.53 -15.34
N ILE A 284 9.94 -8.67 -16.54
CA ILE A 284 9.47 -9.63 -17.56
C ILE A 284 10.48 -10.78 -17.60
N ASP A 285 10.00 -12.00 -17.33
CA ASP A 285 10.82 -13.24 -17.29
C ASP A 285 12.16 -13.02 -16.55
N PRO A 286 12.15 -12.57 -15.26
CA PRO A 286 13.37 -12.16 -14.56
C PRO A 286 14.32 -13.32 -14.37
N VAL A 287 15.61 -13.04 -14.55
CA VAL A 287 16.69 -13.93 -14.15
C VAL A 287 16.86 -13.94 -12.63
N PRO A 288 17.45 -15.00 -12.04
CA PRO A 288 17.85 -14.99 -10.64
C PRO A 288 18.74 -13.79 -10.30
N GLY A 289 18.75 -13.38 -9.02
CA GLY A 289 19.57 -12.28 -8.54
C GLY A 289 18.74 -11.13 -7.97
N CYS A 290 19.46 -10.15 -7.41
CA CYS A 290 18.84 -8.96 -6.83
C CYS A 290 18.34 -8.02 -7.93
N ARG A 291 17.06 -7.72 -7.94
CA ARG A 291 16.42 -6.86 -8.95
C ARG A 291 16.92 -5.41 -8.89
N PHE A 292 17.41 -4.97 -7.74
CA PHE A 292 17.99 -3.63 -7.57
C PHE A 292 19.47 -3.55 -7.99
N ARG A 293 20.16 -4.68 -8.24
CA ARG A 293 21.59 -4.73 -8.59
C ARG A 293 22.01 -3.69 -9.65
N PRO A 294 21.29 -3.50 -10.77
CA PRO A 294 21.70 -2.55 -11.82
C PRO A 294 21.80 -1.09 -11.35
N ARG A 295 21.11 -0.74 -10.26
CA ARG A 295 21.05 0.62 -9.67
C ARG A 295 21.74 0.69 -8.31
N CYS A 296 22.33 -0.41 -7.84
CA CYS A 296 22.89 -0.54 -6.50
C CYS A 296 24.40 -0.19 -6.49
N PRO A 297 24.84 0.89 -5.82
CA PRO A 297 26.25 1.27 -5.79
C PRO A 297 27.11 0.34 -4.92
N VAL A 298 26.49 -0.47 -4.06
CA VAL A 298 27.16 -1.44 -3.17
C VAL A 298 26.91 -2.89 -3.58
N ALA A 299 26.59 -3.12 -4.86
CA ALA A 299 26.34 -4.47 -5.37
C ALA A 299 27.59 -5.35 -5.28
N ILE A 300 27.40 -6.61 -4.86
CA ILE A 300 28.44 -7.66 -4.78
C ILE A 300 28.10 -8.79 -5.75
N ASP A 301 29.05 -9.68 -6.05
CA ASP A 301 28.89 -10.77 -7.01
C ASP A 301 27.68 -11.66 -6.68
N LYS A 302 27.42 -11.90 -5.39
CA LYS A 302 26.26 -12.68 -4.94
C LYS A 302 24.94 -12.09 -5.43
N CYS A 303 24.85 -10.76 -5.58
CA CYS A 303 23.64 -10.08 -6.07
C CYS A 303 23.32 -10.42 -7.53
N GLU A 304 24.26 -10.96 -8.31
CA GLU A 304 24.02 -11.35 -9.69
C GLU A 304 23.28 -12.69 -9.81
N MET A 305 23.57 -13.61 -8.91
CA MET A 305 23.13 -15.00 -9.04
C MET A 305 22.03 -15.40 -8.06
N ILE A 306 21.94 -14.72 -6.91
CA ILE A 306 21.06 -15.13 -5.81
C ILE A 306 20.11 -13.97 -5.48
N THR A 307 18.81 -14.25 -5.56
CA THR A 307 17.78 -13.32 -5.09
C THR A 307 17.88 -13.22 -3.56
N PRO A 308 18.03 -12.01 -2.97
CA PRO A 308 18.10 -11.87 -1.53
C PRO A 308 16.76 -12.21 -0.88
N GLU A 309 16.82 -13.01 0.19
CA GLU A 309 15.65 -13.28 1.03
C GLU A 309 15.36 -12.09 1.95
N LEU A 310 14.10 -11.93 2.33
CA LEU A 310 13.67 -10.95 3.32
C LEU A 310 14.02 -11.49 4.71
N LEU A 311 15.11 -11.00 5.29
CA LEU A 311 15.65 -11.46 6.57
C LEU A 311 15.42 -10.43 7.67
N GLU A 312 15.15 -10.93 8.89
CA GLU A 312 15.08 -10.10 10.09
C GLU A 312 16.42 -9.44 10.37
N LEU A 313 16.40 -8.13 10.54
CA LEU A 313 17.57 -7.35 10.94
C LEU A 313 17.69 -7.39 12.46
N ARG A 314 18.78 -7.98 12.96
CA ARG A 314 19.13 -7.97 14.38
C ARG A 314 20.25 -6.96 14.59
N ASP A 315 20.30 -6.37 15.76
CA ASP A 315 21.48 -5.61 16.19
C ASP A 315 22.65 -6.60 16.34
N GLY A 316 23.51 -6.69 15.29
CA GLY A 316 24.61 -7.65 15.18
C GLY A 316 24.55 -8.51 13.91
N PRO A 317 25.60 -9.31 13.60
CA PRO A 317 25.64 -10.16 12.42
C PRO A 317 24.52 -11.20 12.46
N ALA A 318 23.78 -11.32 11.36
CA ALA A 318 22.65 -12.25 11.20
C ALA A 318 23.11 -13.70 11.40
N LEU A 319 22.54 -14.40 12.38
CA LEU A 319 22.70 -15.84 12.50
C LEU A 319 21.71 -16.51 11.54
N ALA A 320 22.22 -17.30 10.60
CA ALA A 320 21.43 -18.13 9.72
C ALA A 320 20.63 -19.16 10.56
N GLY A 321 19.32 -19.03 10.57
CA GLY A 321 18.46 -19.99 11.26
C GLY A 321 16.99 -19.59 11.23
N ASN A 322 16.19 -20.38 10.55
CA ASN A 322 14.73 -20.38 10.42
C ASN A 322 14.15 -19.15 9.72
N GLY A 323 13.34 -19.40 8.69
CA GLY A 323 12.75 -18.38 7.82
C GLY A 323 12.09 -17.22 8.58
N PRO A 324 11.93 -16.06 7.92
CA PRO A 324 11.53 -14.83 8.58
C PRO A 324 10.14 -14.98 9.21
N ASP A 325 10.05 -14.86 10.53
CA ASP A 325 8.77 -14.60 11.19
C ASP A 325 8.43 -13.12 10.95
N THR A 326 7.98 -12.80 9.73
CA THR A 326 7.54 -11.46 9.33
C THR A 326 6.27 -11.04 10.08
N THR A 327 5.79 -11.88 10.99
CA THR A 327 4.55 -11.67 11.75
C THR A 327 4.75 -10.88 13.03
N ALA A 328 5.99 -10.72 13.50
CA ALA A 328 6.27 -9.89 14.66
C ALA A 328 6.09 -8.40 14.31
N PRO A 329 5.13 -7.68 14.91
CA PRO A 329 4.80 -6.31 14.50
C PRO A 329 5.92 -5.27 14.70
N ALA A 330 6.95 -5.60 15.45
CA ALA A 330 8.08 -4.72 15.76
C ALA A 330 9.39 -5.10 15.04
N ALA A 331 9.43 -6.21 14.31
CA ALA A 331 10.67 -6.66 13.66
C ALA A 331 10.92 -5.90 12.35
N ARG A 332 12.18 -5.54 12.12
CA ARG A 332 12.66 -4.96 10.85
C ARG A 332 13.21 -6.06 9.97
N HIS A 333 12.92 -5.98 8.67
CA HIS A 333 13.43 -6.96 7.70
C HIS A 333 13.95 -6.24 6.46
N ALA A 334 15.03 -6.75 5.86
CA ALA A 334 15.52 -6.27 4.57
C ALA A 334 15.94 -7.43 3.66
N ALA A 335 15.64 -7.30 2.38
CA ALA A 335 16.02 -8.23 1.34
C ALA A 335 17.33 -7.75 0.66
N CYS A 336 18.44 -7.78 1.39
CA CYS A 336 19.73 -7.31 0.92
C CYS A 336 20.88 -8.17 1.44
N HIS A 337 21.74 -8.66 0.54
CA HIS A 337 22.89 -9.49 0.93
C HIS A 337 23.92 -8.72 1.77
N VAL A 338 24.09 -7.42 1.53
CA VAL A 338 25.02 -6.57 2.28
C VAL A 338 24.44 -6.26 3.67
N ALA A 339 23.17 -5.87 3.77
CA ALA A 339 22.51 -5.64 5.04
C ALA A 339 22.46 -6.90 5.92
N ALA A 340 22.21 -8.07 5.30
CA ALA A 340 22.19 -9.36 5.99
C ALA A 340 23.54 -9.78 6.60
N SER A 341 24.67 -9.23 6.12
CA SER A 341 26.00 -9.47 6.69
C SER A 341 26.28 -8.65 7.95
N GLY A 342 25.35 -7.81 8.40
CA GLY A 342 25.55 -6.88 9.51
C GLY A 342 26.39 -5.65 9.16
N ALA A 343 26.77 -5.49 7.89
CA ALA A 343 27.50 -4.31 7.44
C ALA A 343 26.59 -3.08 7.39
N GLU A 344 27.12 -1.93 7.80
CA GLU A 344 26.43 -0.66 7.61
C GLU A 344 26.35 -0.36 6.09
N VAL A 345 25.14 -0.23 5.57
CA VAL A 345 24.92 0.06 4.16
C VAL A 345 24.82 1.58 4.00
N ARG A 346 25.85 2.20 3.44
CA ARG A 346 25.83 3.63 3.03
C ARG A 346 25.93 3.69 1.52
N ALA A 347 24.78 3.68 0.85
CA ALA A 347 24.74 3.62 -0.60
C ALA A 347 24.57 5.01 -1.25
N PHE A 348 23.89 5.92 -0.57
CA PHE A 348 23.57 7.26 -1.09
C PHE A 348 23.70 8.27 0.06
N SER A 349 24.95 8.65 0.38
CA SER A 349 25.30 9.70 1.36
C SER A 349 25.63 11.00 0.66
#